data_33d7bd18b4d243a7e814aefe52790396
#
_entry.id   33d7bd18b4d243a7e814aefe52790396
#
_cell.length_a   1.000
_cell.length_b   1.000
_cell.length_c   1.000
_cell.angle_alpha   90.00
_cell.angle_beta   90.00
_cell.angle_gamma   90.00
#
_symmetry.space_group_name_H-M   'P 1'
#
loop_
_entity.id
_entity.type
_entity.pdbx_description
1 polymer ?
#
loop_
_entity_poly.entity_id
_entity_poly.type
_entity_poly.pdbx_seq_one_letter_code
_entity_poly.pdbx_strand_id
1 'polypeptide(L)'
;MNKIKDKNSEHEIVVEIPVALEKADVVFNLDHLAFAGDMPVGINYMRLLTNRFREMNTKGQIVGIFHGDAAYMTLNDEAYNAYRKVNTGNPYKGLLAELLKRGVQIEECVVSMKNHAWGNEDLLPGVKVKGCSEQVRTLGGQKARTADH
;
A
#
# COMPACT_ATOMS: atom_id res chain seq x y z
N MET A 1 -2.57 29.69 -7.77
CA MET A 1 -3.34 28.84 -6.85
C MET A 1 -4.33 28.01 -7.65
N ASN A 2 -4.29 26.70 -7.50
CA ASN A 2 -5.23 25.82 -8.19
C ASN A 2 -6.54 25.75 -7.39
N LYS A 3 -7.63 26.13 -8.04
CA LYS A 3 -8.97 25.98 -7.48
C LYS A 3 -9.51 24.60 -7.83
N ILE A 4 -9.85 23.83 -6.83
CA ILE A 4 -10.50 22.53 -6.99
C ILE A 4 -11.97 22.73 -6.65
N LYS A 5 -12.85 22.51 -7.63
CA LYS A 5 -14.28 22.41 -7.36
C LYS A 5 -14.61 20.97 -7.01
N ASP A 6 -14.98 20.75 -5.79
CA ASP A 6 -15.63 19.50 -5.40
C ASP A 6 -17.07 19.53 -5.95
N LYS A 7 -17.41 18.56 -6.79
CA LYS A 7 -18.73 18.48 -7.42
C LYS A 7 -19.88 18.30 -6.43
N ASN A 8 -19.57 17.97 -5.18
CA ASN A 8 -20.56 17.67 -4.12
C ASN A 8 -20.57 18.65 -2.97
N SER A 9 -19.75 19.70 -2.96
CA SER A 9 -19.75 20.70 -1.89
C SER A 9 -20.06 22.09 -2.45
N GLU A 10 -20.85 22.84 -1.69
CA GLU A 10 -21.14 24.24 -1.97
C GLU A 10 -19.92 25.15 -1.70
N HIS A 11 -18.81 24.56 -1.21
CA HIS A 11 -17.62 25.29 -0.82
C HIS A 11 -16.50 25.15 -1.86
N GLU A 12 -15.89 26.28 -2.19
CA GLU A 12 -14.68 26.31 -3.01
C GLU A 12 -13.46 26.05 -2.14
N ILE A 13 -12.69 25.00 -2.49
CA ILE A 13 -11.41 24.70 -1.82
C ILE A 13 -10.28 25.34 -2.61
N VAL A 14 -9.49 26.18 -1.93
CA VAL A 14 -8.27 26.76 -2.50
C VAL A 14 -7.07 26.01 -1.95
N VAL A 15 -6.27 25.40 -2.83
CA VAL A 15 -5.03 24.73 -2.43
C VAL A 15 -3.96 25.81 -2.25
N GLU A 16 -3.62 26.10 -1.00
CA GLU A 16 -2.63 27.12 -0.64
C GLU A 16 -1.20 26.62 -0.78
N ILE A 17 -0.98 25.32 -0.57
CA ILE A 17 0.34 24.69 -0.69
C ILE A 17 0.26 23.61 -1.78
N PRO A 18 0.44 23.97 -3.05
CA PRO A 18 0.46 22.99 -4.13
C PRO A 18 1.77 22.20 -4.07
N VAL A 19 1.67 20.87 -4.23
CA VAL A 19 2.83 19.99 -4.32
C VAL A 19 2.94 19.48 -5.75
N ALA A 20 4.04 19.76 -6.40
CA ALA A 20 4.40 19.27 -7.72
C ALA A 20 5.84 18.76 -7.69
N LEU A 21 6.03 17.45 -7.87
CA LEU A 21 7.33 16.80 -7.85
C LEU A 21 7.60 16.14 -9.21
N GLU A 22 8.78 16.38 -9.77
CA GLU A 22 9.24 15.67 -10.96
C GLU A 22 9.57 14.21 -10.66
N LYS A 23 10.10 13.95 -9.46
CA LYS A 23 10.47 12.63 -8.98
C LYS A 23 10.13 12.47 -7.51
N ALA A 24 9.57 11.32 -7.16
CA ALA A 24 9.31 10.95 -5.77
C ALA A 24 9.33 9.42 -5.62
N ASP A 25 9.99 8.93 -4.57
CA ASP A 25 9.86 7.55 -4.12
C ASP A 25 9.14 7.56 -2.77
N VAL A 26 8.03 6.83 -2.70
CA VAL A 26 7.13 6.86 -1.54
C VAL A 26 6.94 5.46 -0.98
N VAL A 27 7.09 5.31 0.33
CA VAL A 27 6.84 4.07 1.05
C VAL A 27 5.68 4.26 2.01
N PHE A 28 4.66 3.41 1.85
CA PHE A 28 3.57 3.29 2.81
C PHE A 28 3.86 2.14 3.76
N ASN A 29 3.97 2.45 5.03
CA ASN A 29 4.14 1.46 6.09
C ASN A 29 2.76 1.17 6.73
N LEU A 30 2.18 0.02 6.40
CA LEU A 30 0.82 -0.34 6.76
C LEU A 30 0.84 -1.39 7.87
N ASP A 31 0.76 -0.95 9.11
CA ASP A 31 0.73 -1.79 10.30
C ASP A 31 -0.62 -1.77 11.02
N HIS A 32 -1.46 -0.82 10.70
CA HIS A 32 -2.78 -0.62 11.30
C HIS A 32 -3.89 -0.70 10.27
N LEU A 33 -5.07 -1.09 10.74
CA LEU A 33 -6.28 -1.08 9.95
C LEU A 33 -7.01 0.25 10.18
N ALA A 34 -7.11 1.04 9.12
CA ALA A 34 -7.93 2.23 9.09
C ALA A 34 -8.86 2.14 7.88
N PHE A 35 -10.14 2.43 8.10
CA PHE A 35 -11.18 2.36 7.08
C PHE A 35 -11.94 3.68 6.98
N ALA A 36 -12.28 4.06 5.75
CA ALA A 36 -13.29 5.06 5.46
C ALA A 36 -14.49 4.32 4.83
N GLY A 37 -15.52 4.05 5.64
CA GLY A 37 -16.54 3.06 5.27
C GLY A 37 -15.91 1.68 5.15
N ASP A 38 -16.09 1.03 4.01
CA ASP A 38 -15.50 -0.29 3.72
C ASP A 38 -14.15 -0.19 2.99
N MET A 39 -13.68 1.01 2.68
CA MET A 39 -12.45 1.23 1.95
C MET A 39 -11.25 1.33 2.89
N PRO A 40 -10.23 0.45 2.74
CA PRO A 40 -8.98 0.58 3.49
C PRO A 40 -8.25 1.87 3.11
N VAL A 41 -8.00 2.72 4.10
CA VAL A 41 -7.46 4.07 3.88
C VAL A 41 -6.07 4.02 3.22
N GLY A 42 -5.19 3.16 3.70
CA GLY A 42 -3.84 3.03 3.15
C GLY A 42 -3.82 2.59 1.68
N ILE A 43 -4.64 1.60 1.33
CA ILE A 43 -4.80 1.13 -0.06
C ILE A 43 -5.37 2.25 -0.94
N ASN A 44 -6.36 2.97 -0.42
CA ASN A 44 -6.95 4.08 -1.16
C ASN A 44 -5.95 5.23 -1.38
N TYR A 45 -5.13 5.54 -0.40
CA TYR A 45 -4.09 6.57 -0.57
C TYR A 45 -3.05 6.18 -1.62
N MET A 46 -2.62 4.92 -1.66
CA MET A 46 -1.74 4.44 -2.73
C MET A 46 -2.39 4.61 -4.10
N ARG A 47 -3.68 4.27 -4.22
CA ARG A 47 -4.44 4.44 -5.46
C ARG A 47 -4.51 5.90 -5.90
N LEU A 48 -4.86 6.81 -4.98
CA LEU A 48 -4.91 8.25 -5.25
C LEU A 48 -3.53 8.78 -5.65
N LEU A 49 -2.48 8.31 -5.00
CA LEU A 49 -1.11 8.73 -5.31
C LEU A 49 -0.68 8.26 -6.72
N THR A 50 -1.06 7.04 -7.14
CA THR A 50 -0.79 6.59 -8.53
C THR A 50 -1.47 7.49 -9.55
N ASN A 51 -2.71 7.92 -9.28
CA ASN A 51 -3.40 8.87 -10.13
C ASN A 51 -2.64 10.20 -10.20
N ARG A 52 -2.21 10.69 -9.04
CA ARG A 52 -1.49 11.96 -8.96
C ARG A 52 -0.14 11.91 -9.68
N PHE A 53 0.61 10.83 -9.53
CA PHE A 53 1.88 10.62 -10.27
C PHE A 53 1.66 10.69 -11.77
N ARG A 54 0.60 10.05 -12.26
CA ARG A 54 0.25 10.08 -13.68
C ARG A 54 -0.14 11.47 -14.16
N GLU A 55 -1.02 12.16 -13.43
CA GLU A 55 -1.50 13.51 -13.79
C GLU A 55 -0.37 14.53 -13.84
N MET A 56 0.59 14.43 -12.94
CA MET A 56 1.72 15.35 -12.83
C MET A 56 2.96 14.89 -13.57
N ASN A 57 2.91 13.71 -14.21
CA ASN A 57 4.08 13.07 -14.83
C ASN A 57 5.25 12.92 -13.84
N THR A 58 4.94 12.64 -12.58
CA THR A 58 5.93 12.36 -11.54
C THR A 58 6.52 10.98 -11.78
N LYS A 59 7.84 10.89 -11.79
CA LYS A 59 8.57 9.63 -11.87
C LYS A 59 8.94 9.16 -10.49
N GLY A 60 8.99 7.85 -10.31
CA GLY A 60 9.41 7.25 -9.05
C GLY A 60 8.60 6.01 -8.70
N GLN A 61 8.88 5.47 -7.53
CA GLN A 61 8.33 4.22 -7.07
C GLN A 61 7.39 4.43 -5.87
N ILE A 62 6.28 3.72 -5.89
CA ILE A 62 5.37 3.62 -4.76
C ILE A 62 5.45 2.19 -4.22
N VAL A 63 5.71 2.06 -2.94
CA VAL A 63 5.84 0.78 -2.24
C VAL A 63 4.88 0.75 -1.06
N GLY A 64 4.09 -0.31 -0.95
CA GLY A 64 3.26 -0.59 0.21
C GLY A 64 3.81 -1.79 0.97
N ILE A 65 4.14 -1.61 2.25
CA ILE A 65 4.62 -2.67 3.13
C ILE A 65 3.53 -3.00 4.13
N PHE A 66 3.07 -4.25 4.11
CA PHE A 66 2.04 -4.75 5.01
C PHE A 66 2.67 -5.57 6.13
N HIS A 67 2.33 -5.25 7.36
CA HIS A 67 2.78 -5.99 8.56
C HIS A 67 1.83 -5.75 9.73
N GLY A 68 2.11 -6.38 10.87
CA GLY A 68 1.27 -6.24 12.06
C GLY A 68 -0.18 -6.59 11.79
N ASP A 69 -1.08 -5.74 12.23
CA ASP A 69 -2.54 -5.95 12.08
C ASP A 69 -3.04 -5.84 10.64
N ALA A 70 -2.26 -5.24 9.74
CA ALA A 70 -2.60 -5.13 8.32
C ALA A 70 -2.06 -6.27 7.46
N ALA A 71 -1.22 -7.13 8.01
CA ALA A 71 -0.52 -8.19 7.28
C ALA A 71 -1.47 -9.13 6.51
N TYR A 72 -2.61 -9.49 7.08
CA TYR A 72 -3.54 -10.45 6.47
C TYR A 72 -4.18 -9.95 5.16
N MET A 73 -4.10 -8.66 4.87
CA MET A 73 -4.70 -8.08 3.67
C MET A 73 -4.05 -8.57 2.37
N THR A 74 -2.83 -9.10 2.44
CA THR A 74 -2.09 -9.61 1.28
C THR A 74 -2.29 -11.11 1.01
N LEU A 75 -3.08 -11.79 1.83
CA LEU A 75 -3.31 -13.21 1.72
C LEU A 75 -4.21 -13.57 0.53
N ASN A 76 -3.97 -14.74 -0.06
CA ASN A 76 -4.91 -15.30 -1.03
C ASN A 76 -6.23 -15.73 -0.35
N ASP A 77 -7.23 -16.13 -1.13
CA ASP A 77 -8.55 -16.45 -0.60
C ASP A 77 -8.52 -17.56 0.46
N GLU A 78 -7.76 -18.61 0.22
CA GLU A 78 -7.69 -19.75 1.14
C GLU A 78 -7.06 -19.37 2.48
N ALA A 79 -5.91 -18.73 2.45
CA ALA A 79 -5.22 -18.27 3.65
C ALA A 79 -6.00 -17.18 4.40
N TYR A 80 -6.63 -16.27 3.66
CA TYR A 80 -7.49 -15.24 4.22
C TYR A 80 -8.68 -15.86 4.96
N ASN A 81 -9.38 -16.79 4.31
CA ASN A 81 -10.51 -17.48 4.91
C ASN A 81 -10.13 -18.22 6.20
N ALA A 82 -9.00 -18.93 6.19
CA ALA A 82 -8.50 -19.64 7.36
C ALA A 82 -8.16 -18.67 8.50
N TYR A 83 -7.47 -17.58 8.21
CA TYR A 83 -7.05 -16.61 9.22
C TYR A 83 -8.23 -15.83 9.80
N ARG A 84 -9.13 -15.35 8.96
CA ARG A 84 -10.29 -14.55 9.37
C ARG A 84 -11.49 -15.38 9.81
N LYS A 85 -11.45 -16.70 9.62
CA LYS A 85 -12.57 -17.63 9.90
C LYS A 85 -13.84 -17.23 9.14
N VAL A 86 -13.68 -17.02 7.85
CA VAL A 86 -14.73 -16.66 6.90
C VAL A 86 -14.64 -17.55 5.66
N ASN A 87 -15.57 -17.41 4.75
CA ASN A 87 -15.62 -18.14 3.46
C ASN A 87 -15.82 -17.22 2.25
N THR A 88 -15.53 -15.94 2.42
CA THR A 88 -15.78 -14.91 1.41
C THR A 88 -14.61 -14.72 0.43
N GLY A 89 -13.45 -15.28 0.75
CA GLY A 89 -12.20 -14.90 0.11
C GLY A 89 -11.70 -13.54 0.61
N ASN A 90 -10.57 -13.10 0.09
CA ASN A 90 -9.98 -11.81 0.45
C ASN A 90 -10.68 -10.68 -0.32
N PRO A 91 -11.46 -9.82 0.37
CA PRO A 91 -12.17 -8.73 -0.29
C PRO A 91 -11.26 -7.64 -0.84
N TYR A 92 -10.00 -7.61 -0.44
CA TYR A 92 -9.01 -6.61 -0.87
C TYR A 92 -8.20 -7.03 -2.08
N LYS A 93 -8.34 -8.27 -2.53
CA LYS A 93 -7.51 -8.83 -3.64
C LYS A 93 -7.64 -8.03 -4.93
N GLY A 94 -8.82 -7.55 -5.26
CA GLY A 94 -9.05 -6.74 -6.46
C GLY A 94 -8.35 -5.38 -6.40
N LEU A 95 -8.40 -4.73 -5.23
CA LEU A 95 -7.72 -3.46 -5.00
C LEU A 95 -6.19 -3.61 -5.09
N LEU A 96 -5.65 -4.65 -4.49
CA LEU A 96 -4.21 -4.91 -4.54
C LEU A 96 -3.75 -5.31 -5.93
N ALA A 97 -4.53 -6.11 -6.65
CA ALA A 97 -4.24 -6.45 -8.05
C ALA A 97 -4.20 -5.20 -8.94
N GLU A 98 -5.11 -4.26 -8.74
CA GLU A 98 -5.12 -2.98 -9.45
C GLU A 98 -3.86 -2.17 -9.16
N LEU A 99 -3.45 -2.07 -7.89
CA LEU A 99 -2.22 -1.37 -7.51
C LEU A 99 -0.98 -2.00 -8.15
N LEU A 100 -0.88 -3.33 -8.13
CA LEU A 100 0.22 -4.07 -8.79
C LEU A 100 0.25 -3.77 -10.29
N LYS A 101 -0.90 -3.77 -10.94
CA LYS A 101 -1.03 -3.42 -12.36
C LYS A 101 -0.58 -1.99 -12.67
N ARG A 102 -0.76 -1.07 -11.74
CA ARG A 102 -0.31 0.33 -11.84
C ARG A 102 1.18 0.51 -11.53
N GLY A 103 1.88 -0.55 -11.18
CA GLY A 103 3.31 -0.52 -10.88
C GLY A 103 3.66 -0.26 -9.41
N VAL A 104 2.68 -0.28 -8.51
CA VAL A 104 2.94 -0.25 -7.07
C VAL A 104 3.57 -1.57 -6.64
N GLN A 105 4.64 -1.52 -5.87
CA GLN A 105 5.23 -2.71 -5.28
C GLN A 105 4.55 -2.99 -3.93
N ILE A 106 3.98 -4.19 -3.80
CA ILE A 106 3.33 -4.65 -2.56
C ILE A 106 4.24 -5.67 -1.90
N GLU A 107 4.53 -5.44 -0.62
CA GLU A 107 5.42 -6.28 0.17
C GLU A 107 4.75 -6.73 1.45
N GLU A 108 5.01 -7.99 1.81
CA GLU A 108 4.58 -8.58 3.08
C GLU A 108 5.80 -8.81 3.98
N CYS A 109 5.70 -8.42 5.24
CA CYS A 109 6.78 -8.56 6.20
C CYS A 109 7.01 -10.03 6.58
N VAL A 110 8.24 -10.49 6.44
CA VAL A 110 8.61 -11.88 6.77
C VAL A 110 8.37 -12.23 8.26
N VAL A 111 8.50 -11.26 9.16
CA VAL A 111 8.24 -11.49 10.59
C VAL A 111 6.75 -11.74 10.84
N SER A 112 5.88 -10.99 10.21
CA SER A 112 4.43 -11.24 10.27
C SER A 112 4.08 -12.62 9.73
N MET A 113 4.68 -13.02 8.61
CA MET A 113 4.49 -14.35 8.04
C MET A 113 4.92 -15.46 9.00
N LYS A 114 6.09 -15.33 9.63
CA LYS A 114 6.57 -16.31 10.63
C LYS A 114 5.65 -16.38 11.83
N ASN A 115 5.16 -15.25 12.32
CA ASN A 115 4.26 -15.22 13.48
C ASN A 115 2.93 -15.92 13.22
N HIS A 116 2.47 -15.93 11.97
CA HIS A 116 1.21 -16.55 11.56
C HIS A 116 1.38 -17.89 10.85
N ALA A 117 2.61 -18.37 10.69
CA ALA A 117 2.93 -19.59 9.94
C ALA A 117 2.42 -19.55 8.48
N TRP A 118 2.54 -18.41 7.83
CA TRP A 118 2.24 -18.26 6.40
C TRP A 118 3.49 -18.51 5.56
N GLY A 119 3.30 -19.16 4.40
CA GLY A 119 4.32 -19.32 3.38
C GLY A 119 4.10 -18.39 2.20
N ASN A 120 5.04 -18.39 1.26
CA ASN A 120 4.91 -17.57 0.03
C ASN A 120 3.67 -17.96 -0.79
N GLU A 121 3.28 -19.23 -0.74
CA GLU A 121 2.09 -19.76 -1.41
C GLU A 121 0.76 -19.21 -0.85
N ASP A 122 0.80 -18.63 0.35
CA ASP A 122 -0.39 -18.03 0.99
C ASP A 122 -0.64 -16.58 0.57
N LEU A 123 0.28 -15.97 -0.16
CA LEU A 123 0.18 -14.59 -0.60
C LEU A 123 -0.56 -14.46 -1.95
N LEU A 124 -1.16 -13.30 -2.17
CA LEU A 124 -1.70 -12.93 -3.48
C LEU A 124 -0.59 -12.89 -4.53
N PRO A 125 -0.90 -13.24 -5.80
CA PRO A 125 0.07 -13.14 -6.87
C PRO A 125 0.66 -11.73 -6.99
N GLY A 126 1.99 -11.64 -7.11
CA GLY A 126 2.71 -10.38 -7.25
C GLY A 126 3.13 -9.71 -5.94
N VAL A 127 2.60 -10.14 -4.80
CA VAL A 127 3.07 -9.70 -3.48
C VAL A 127 4.43 -10.34 -3.20
N LYS A 128 5.38 -9.53 -2.73
CA LYS A 128 6.74 -9.97 -2.45
C LYS A 128 7.00 -10.03 -0.95
N VAL A 129 7.78 -11.01 -0.52
CA VAL A 129 8.19 -11.11 0.87
C VAL A 129 9.36 -10.18 1.13
N LYS A 130 9.19 -9.30 2.13
CA LYS A 130 10.23 -8.36 2.55
C LYS A 130 10.93 -8.89 3.80
N GLY A 131 12.26 -8.96 3.74
CA GLY A 131 13.09 -9.16 4.93
C GLY A 131 13.00 -7.97 5.86
N CYS A 132 13.20 -8.22 7.16
CA CYS A 132 13.17 -7.19 8.20
C CYS A 132 14.55 -7.00 8.81
N SER A 133 14.66 -5.93 9.61
CA SER A 133 15.77 -5.58 10.46
C SER A 133 17.09 -5.29 9.73
N GLU A 134 18.02 -6.10 9.65
CA GLU A 134 19.40 -5.78 9.22
C GLU A 134 19.57 -5.48 7.71
N GLN A 135 18.47 -5.56 6.94
CA GLN A 135 18.57 -5.35 5.50
C GLN A 135 18.55 -3.87 5.12
N VAL A 136 19.51 -3.50 4.32
CA VAL A 136 19.58 -2.17 3.75
C VAL A 136 18.86 -2.19 2.40
N ARG A 137 17.88 -1.30 2.26
CA ARG A 137 17.13 -1.15 1.03
C ARG A 137 17.55 0.11 0.30
N THR A 138 17.68 0.02 -1.03
CA THR A 138 17.96 1.17 -1.87
C THR A 138 16.68 1.61 -2.56
N LEU A 139 16.26 2.85 -2.29
CA LEU A 139 15.16 3.53 -2.97
C LEU A 139 15.74 4.78 -3.64
N GLY A 140 15.54 4.92 -4.95
CA GLY A 140 16.00 6.12 -5.66
C GLY A 140 17.50 6.41 -5.52
N GLY A 141 18.33 5.38 -5.34
CA GLY A 141 19.76 5.51 -5.11
C GLY A 141 20.18 5.80 -3.67
N GLN A 142 19.24 5.90 -2.74
CA GLN A 142 19.52 6.09 -1.32
C GLN A 142 19.32 4.79 -0.55
N LYS A 143 20.22 4.54 0.41
CA LYS A 143 20.10 3.40 1.32
C LYS A 143 19.21 3.78 2.51
N ALA A 144 18.08 3.09 2.65
CA ALA A 144 17.23 3.21 3.83
C ALA A 144 17.45 2.01 4.73
N ARG A 145 17.69 2.24 6.02
CA ARG A 145 17.63 1.20 7.04
C ARG A 145 16.20 0.99 7.47
N THR A 146 15.77 -0.25 7.49
CA THR A 146 14.54 -0.61 8.21
C THR A 146 14.82 -0.59 9.70
N ALA A 147 13.93 0.06 10.45
CA ALA A 147 14.01 0.03 11.91
C ALA A 147 13.77 -1.39 12.44
N ASP A 148 14.59 -1.79 13.41
CA ASP A 148 14.37 -3.02 14.17
C ASP A 148 13.16 -2.84 15.09
N HIS A 149 12.23 -3.79 15.02
CA HIS A 149 11.11 -3.89 15.97
C HIS A 149 11.08 -5.27 16.60
#